data_de26bed6c36a7404ff38abaab56ce2a7
#
_entry.id   de26bed6c36a7404ff38abaab56ce2a7
#
_cell.length_a   1.000
_cell.length_b   1.000
_cell.length_c   1.000
_cell.angle_alpha   90.00
_cell.angle_beta   90.00
_cell.angle_gamma   90.00
#
_symmetry.space_group_name_H-M   'P 1'
#
loop_
_entity.id
_entity.type
_entity.pdbx_description
1 polymer ?
#
loop_
_entity_poly.entity_id
_entity_poly.type
_entity_poly.pdbx_seq_one_letter_code
_entity_poly.pdbx_strand_id
1 'polypeptide(L)'
;MMDIYQILKQLPHRFPILLVDRVLEIEKGVRIKALKNVSVNEPYFTGHFPSRPVMPGVLMLEALAQAAALLAFDTMGETPDEKIGRAHV
;
A
#
# COMPACT_ATOMS: atom_id res chain seq x y z
N MET A 1 4.14 -13.43 4.10
CA MET A 1 2.73 -13.18 3.79
C MET A 1 2.09 -12.31 4.87
N MET A 2 1.31 -11.32 4.48
CA MET A 2 0.60 -10.46 5.42
C MET A 2 -0.85 -10.29 5.00
N ASP A 3 -1.76 -10.43 5.98
CA ASP A 3 -3.16 -10.06 5.80
C ASP A 3 -3.36 -8.56 6.08
N ILE A 4 -4.58 -8.06 5.90
CA ILE A 4 -4.87 -6.64 6.08
C ILE A 4 -4.57 -6.16 7.51
N TYR A 5 -4.77 -6.98 8.53
CA TYR A 5 -4.52 -6.60 9.92
C TYR A 5 -3.04 -6.38 10.17
N GLN A 6 -2.19 -7.20 9.58
CA GLN A 6 -0.75 -7.06 9.68
C GLN A 6 -0.26 -5.83 8.89
N ILE A 7 -0.85 -5.58 7.72
CA ILE A 7 -0.56 -4.39 6.93
C ILE A 7 -0.91 -3.11 7.71
N LEU A 8 -2.07 -3.09 8.38
CA LEU A 8 -2.49 -1.95 9.19
C LEU A 8 -1.54 -1.66 10.34
N LYS A 9 -0.84 -2.66 10.85
CA LYS A 9 0.18 -2.46 11.89
C LYS A 9 1.47 -1.86 11.33
N GLN A 10 1.76 -2.10 10.06
CA GLN A 10 3.01 -1.68 9.43
C GLN A 10 2.90 -0.33 8.74
N LEU A 11 1.75 -0.04 8.11
CA LEU A 11 1.52 1.21 7.39
C LEU A 11 0.59 2.13 8.17
N PRO A 12 0.87 3.44 8.23
CA PRO A 12 -0.04 4.40 8.85
C PRO A 12 -1.23 4.76 7.97
N HIS A 13 -1.16 4.43 6.69
CA HIS A 13 -2.17 4.76 5.71
C HIS A 13 -3.54 4.17 6.07
N ARG A 14 -4.60 4.92 5.81
CA ARG A 14 -6.00 4.48 6.04
C ARG A 14 -6.84 4.90 4.85
N PHE A 15 -8.11 4.51 4.83
CA PHE A 15 -9.02 4.93 3.77
C PHE A 15 -8.99 6.46 3.59
N PRO A 16 -8.94 7.00 2.37
CA PRO A 16 -9.01 6.27 1.09
C PRO A 16 -7.65 5.99 0.44
N ILE A 17 -6.53 6.23 1.14
CA ILE A 17 -5.19 6.17 0.53
C ILE A 17 -4.43 4.88 0.84
N LEU A 18 -4.98 3.98 1.64
CA LEU A 18 -4.39 2.66 1.83
C LEU A 18 -4.65 1.81 0.58
N LEU A 19 -3.59 1.44 -0.13
CA LEU A 19 -3.68 0.80 -1.44
C LEU A 19 -3.05 -0.59 -1.52
N VAL A 20 -2.82 -1.23 -0.38
CA VAL A 20 -2.33 -2.61 -0.34
C VAL A 20 -3.30 -3.44 0.49
N ASP A 21 -3.88 -4.46 -0.11
CA ASP A 21 -4.88 -5.30 0.54
C ASP A 21 -4.29 -6.58 1.14
N ARG A 22 -3.21 -7.09 0.54
CA ARG A 22 -2.58 -8.32 0.99
C ARG A 22 -1.14 -8.38 0.49
N VAL A 23 -0.25 -8.96 1.28
CA VAL A 23 1.09 -9.33 0.83
C VAL A 23 1.08 -10.85 0.61
N LEU A 24 1.35 -11.26 -0.61
CA LEU A 24 1.35 -12.67 -1.02
C LEU A 24 2.69 -13.33 -0.72
N GLU A 25 3.78 -12.62 -0.99
CA GLU A 25 5.13 -13.11 -0.76
C GLU A 25 6.01 -11.95 -0.33
N ILE A 26 6.92 -12.20 0.60
CA ILE A 26 7.92 -11.21 1.00
C ILE A 26 9.24 -11.92 1.29
N GLU A 27 10.32 -11.36 0.76
CA GLU A 27 11.68 -11.84 0.96
C GLU A 27 12.50 -10.66 1.46
N LYS A 28 12.84 -10.66 2.75
CA LYS A 28 13.46 -9.53 3.43
C LYS A 28 14.64 -8.96 2.67
N GLY A 29 14.60 -7.66 2.42
CA GLY A 29 15.66 -6.94 1.72
C GLY A 29 15.75 -7.22 0.23
N VAL A 30 14.90 -8.08 -0.34
CA VAL A 30 15.00 -8.51 -1.73
C VAL A 30 13.78 -8.13 -2.56
N ARG A 31 12.59 -8.63 -2.19
CA ARG A 31 11.39 -8.41 -3.00
C ARG A 31 10.11 -8.56 -2.20
N ILE A 32 9.05 -8.00 -2.74
CA ILE A 32 7.69 -8.14 -2.22
C ILE A 32 6.72 -8.34 -3.39
N LYS A 33 5.74 -9.20 -3.18
CA LYS A 33 4.62 -9.38 -4.08
C LYS A 33 3.34 -9.11 -3.31
N ALA A 34 2.61 -8.09 -3.73
CA ALA A 34 1.42 -7.62 -3.02
C ALA A 34 0.21 -7.53 -3.95
N LEU A 35 -0.95 -7.42 -3.36
CA LEU A 35 -2.23 -7.39 -4.06
C LEU A 35 -3.00 -6.13 -3.67
N LYS A 36 -3.54 -5.44 -4.67
CA LYS A 36 -4.53 -4.37 -4.53
C LYS A 36 -5.79 -4.77 -5.27
N ASN A 37 -6.88 -4.92 -4.55
CA ASN A 37 -8.19 -5.14 -5.17
C ASN A 37 -8.70 -3.81 -5.73
N VAL A 38 -9.16 -3.82 -6.97
CA VAL A 38 -9.72 -2.63 -7.63
C VAL A 38 -11.17 -2.94 -7.98
N SER A 39 -12.10 -2.16 -7.43
CA SER A 39 -13.51 -2.29 -7.75
C SER A 39 -14.07 -0.94 -8.20
N VAL A 40 -15.22 -0.96 -8.86
CA VAL A 40 -15.89 0.27 -9.29
C VAL A 40 -16.27 1.15 -8.10
N ASN A 41 -16.34 0.59 -6.91
CA ASN A 41 -16.68 1.30 -5.68
C ASN A 41 -15.47 1.99 -5.01
N GLU A 42 -14.40 2.23 -5.74
CA GLU A 42 -13.26 2.98 -5.25
C GLU A 42 -13.56 4.49 -5.31
N PRO A 43 -13.15 5.27 -4.28
CA PRO A 43 -13.52 6.69 -4.22
C PRO A 43 -13.00 7.53 -5.39
N TYR A 44 -11.84 7.17 -5.97
CA TYR A 44 -11.27 7.93 -7.08
C TYR A 44 -12.05 7.78 -8.39
N PHE A 45 -12.90 6.78 -8.53
CA PHE A 45 -13.70 6.61 -9.75
C PHE A 45 -14.88 7.59 -9.86
N THR A 46 -15.14 8.36 -8.81
CA THR A 46 -16.11 9.45 -8.88
C THR A 46 -15.69 10.49 -9.93
N GLY A 47 -14.40 10.73 -10.07
CA GLY A 47 -13.85 11.70 -11.01
C GLY A 47 -13.00 11.13 -12.13
N HIS A 48 -12.55 9.88 -12.02
CA HIS A 48 -11.56 9.33 -12.96
C HIS A 48 -11.99 7.98 -13.52
N PHE A 49 -13.00 7.82 -14.30
CA PHE A 49 -13.91 8.83 -14.84
C PHE A 49 -15.34 8.38 -14.58
N PRO A 50 -16.33 9.29 -14.43
CA PRO A 50 -17.70 8.91 -14.07
C PRO A 50 -18.35 7.90 -15.00
N SER A 51 -18.07 8.01 -16.32
CA SER A 51 -18.64 7.11 -17.32
C SER A 51 -17.77 5.89 -17.62
N ARG A 52 -16.50 5.90 -17.19
CA ARG A 52 -15.56 4.82 -17.46
C ARG A 52 -14.47 4.78 -16.37
N PRO A 53 -14.60 3.89 -15.39
CA PRO A 53 -13.60 3.78 -14.33
C PRO A 53 -12.23 3.36 -14.87
N VAL A 54 -11.21 4.15 -14.56
CA VAL A 54 -9.82 3.85 -14.90
C VAL A 54 -8.98 4.10 -13.66
N MET A 55 -8.19 3.12 -13.22
CA MET A 55 -7.29 3.29 -12.09
C MET A 55 -6.27 4.38 -12.41
N PRO A 56 -6.23 5.48 -11.61
CA PRO A 56 -5.25 6.54 -11.87
C PRO A 56 -3.81 6.04 -11.75
N GLY A 57 -2.97 6.38 -12.75
CA GLY A 57 -1.57 5.94 -12.77
C GLY A 57 -0.80 6.41 -11.55
N VAL A 58 -1.08 7.62 -11.05
CA VAL A 58 -0.42 8.14 -9.84
C VAL A 58 -0.74 7.29 -8.61
N LEU A 59 -1.94 6.69 -8.53
CA LEU A 59 -2.31 5.82 -7.43
C LEU A 59 -1.70 4.42 -7.58
N MET A 60 -1.45 3.97 -8.81
CA MET A 60 -0.67 2.75 -9.03
C MET A 60 0.75 2.92 -8.50
N LEU A 61 1.37 4.08 -8.74
CA LEU A 61 2.69 4.40 -8.20
C LEU A 61 2.66 4.49 -6.68
N GLU A 62 1.60 5.06 -6.10
CA GLU A 62 1.45 5.11 -4.63
C GLU A 62 1.30 3.71 -4.05
N ALA A 63 0.54 2.82 -4.69
CA ALA A 63 0.41 1.44 -4.24
C ALA A 63 1.77 0.72 -4.25
N LEU A 64 2.56 0.93 -5.30
CA LEU A 64 3.91 0.37 -5.39
C LEU A 64 4.82 0.94 -4.30
N ALA A 65 4.72 2.23 -4.00
CA ALA A 65 5.49 2.86 -2.93
C ALA A 65 5.13 2.29 -1.57
N GLN A 66 3.84 2.03 -1.32
CA GLN A 66 3.40 1.40 -0.07
C GLN A 66 3.91 -0.03 0.04
N ALA A 67 3.89 -0.80 -1.04
CA ALA A 67 4.46 -2.14 -1.04
C ALA A 67 5.96 -2.10 -0.76
N ALA A 68 6.68 -1.16 -1.36
CA ALA A 68 8.10 -0.97 -1.11
C ALA A 68 8.36 -0.59 0.36
N ALA A 69 7.50 0.25 0.95
CA ALA A 69 7.60 0.61 2.35
C ALA A 69 7.41 -0.60 3.27
N LEU A 70 6.44 -1.46 2.95
CA LEU A 70 6.22 -2.71 3.70
C LEU A 70 7.47 -3.59 3.67
N LEU A 71 8.09 -3.73 2.52
CA LEU A 71 9.33 -4.50 2.38
C LEU A 71 10.45 -3.90 3.23
N ALA A 72 10.64 -2.58 3.15
CA ALA A 72 11.67 -1.88 3.91
C ALA A 72 11.44 -2.00 5.42
N PHE A 73 10.22 -1.76 5.88
CA PHE A 73 9.88 -1.80 7.30
C PHE A 73 9.97 -3.22 7.87
N ASP A 74 9.52 -4.21 7.13
CA ASP A 74 9.64 -5.62 7.55
C ASP A 74 11.11 -6.00 7.69
N THR A 75 11.95 -5.54 6.77
CA THR A 75 13.39 -5.81 6.79
C THR A 75 14.06 -5.15 7.99
N MET A 76 13.69 -3.89 8.31
CA MET A 76 14.30 -3.13 9.41
C MET A 76 13.77 -3.50 10.79
N GLY A 77 12.53 -4.00 10.88
CA GLY A 77 11.92 -4.38 12.15
C GLY A 77 11.60 -3.21 13.07
N GLU A 78 11.39 -2.00 12.52
CA GLU A 78 11.12 -0.79 13.31
C GLU A 78 9.65 -0.69 13.76
N THR A 79 9.40 0.15 14.80
CA THR A 79 8.04 0.47 15.21
C THR A 79 7.36 1.38 14.18
N PRO A 80 6.03 1.40 14.10
CA PRO A 80 5.31 2.28 13.17
C PRO A 80 5.68 3.76 13.30
N ASP A 81 5.86 4.27 14.51
CA ASP A 81 6.21 5.67 14.74
C ASP A 81 7.60 6.01 14.18
N GLU A 82 8.57 5.14 14.40
CA GLU A 82 9.92 5.31 13.85
C GLU A 82 9.89 5.25 12.32
N LYS A 83 9.09 4.34 11.76
CA LYS A 83 8.92 4.20 10.31
C LYS A 83 8.35 5.45 9.68
N ILE A 84 7.34 6.06 10.29
CA ILE A 84 6.72 7.30 9.81
C ILE A 84 7.76 8.42 9.76
N GLY A 85 8.52 8.60 10.83
CA GLY A 85 9.55 9.62 10.90
C GLY A 85 10.57 9.49 9.77
N ARG A 86 10.97 8.28 9.42
CA ARG A 86 11.92 8.02 8.34
C ARG A 86 11.28 8.18 6.96
N ALA A 87 10.03 7.79 6.81
CA ALA A 87 9.33 7.85 5.52
C ALA A 87 9.04 9.26 5.04
N HIS A 88 9.00 10.23 5.96
CA HIS A 88 8.69 11.62 5.67
C HIS A 88 9.93 12.50 5.45
N VAL A 89 11.09 11.95 5.45
CA VAL A 89 12.33 12.70 5.26
C VAL A 89 12.61 13.04 3.80
#